data_83112fd4056f7dd03b2662c76b0837d6
#
_entry.id   83112fd4056f7dd03b2662c76b0837d6
#
_cell.length_a   1.000
_cell.length_b   1.000
_cell.length_c   1.000
_cell.angle_alpha   90.00
_cell.angle_beta   90.00
_cell.angle_gamma   90.00
#
_symmetry.space_group_name_H-M   'P 1'
#
loop_
_entity.id
_entity.type
_entity.pdbx_description
1 polymer ?
#
loop_
_entity_poly.entity_id
_entity_poly.type
_entity_poly.pdbx_seq_one_letter_code
_entity_poly.pdbx_strand_id
1 'polypeptide(L)'
;HALSGGQLARVAMIGALLSGADLLVADEPTNHLDAPGREWLRAALAGWRGGLVVVSHDRALLADVERIVELTPRGARVYGGNYAAYRAQRDAEAQAAQAALDHAHAERERERRRLAREHDTIQRHAAATRRYAETANLPSGKRVSLKNSAREIMGRVRRDHRDTKTALGDAVQAAAARIEPDAPVLVSLPGTEIAARRRLFTLDAARLPWLPAHARAATVTWSAHGPARIALTGPNGCGKSTLLRMLAGECAPRAGRCDTHVPLAYLDQRLALLDPRRSVVEQLAALRTPLGQGELRSRLALLQLDATRATQPSARLSGGERLKAALACALWRETPAQLLLLDEPTNHLDLESVRAFEAALADFPGAIVAVSHDAAFIDALAPTHAMRWTSEGWRFEPVA
;
A
#
# COMPACT_ATOMS: atom_id res chain seq x y z
N HIS A 1 17.64 -30.16 20.99
CA HIS A 1 17.09 -29.78 19.66
C HIS A 1 16.26 -28.52 19.88
N ALA A 2 16.65 -27.39 19.26
CA ALA A 2 15.86 -26.20 19.29
C ALA A 2 14.67 -26.37 18.33
N LEU A 3 13.45 -26.06 18.79
CA LEU A 3 12.25 -26.05 17.98
C LEU A 3 12.34 -24.92 16.95
N SER A 4 11.78 -25.12 15.75
CA SER A 4 11.59 -24.01 14.81
C SER A 4 10.55 -23.02 15.35
N GLY A 5 10.58 -21.76 14.87
CA GLY A 5 9.61 -20.74 15.29
C GLY A 5 8.15 -21.20 15.14
N GLY A 6 7.81 -21.84 14.04
CA GLY A 6 6.48 -22.42 13.84
C GLY A 6 6.13 -23.58 14.77
N GLN A 7 7.11 -24.43 15.12
CA GLN A 7 6.90 -25.48 16.11
C GLN A 7 6.70 -24.90 17.52
N LEU A 8 7.46 -23.87 17.88
CA LEU A 8 7.31 -23.18 19.16
C LEU A 8 5.94 -22.51 19.26
N ALA A 9 5.49 -21.83 18.21
CA ALA A 9 4.17 -21.20 18.15
C ALA A 9 3.04 -22.25 18.33
N ARG A 10 3.14 -23.41 17.69
CA ARG A 10 2.18 -24.51 17.86
C ARG A 10 2.15 -25.04 19.30
N VAL A 11 3.31 -25.26 19.92
CA VAL A 11 3.40 -25.72 21.31
C VAL A 11 2.78 -24.71 22.27
N ALA A 12 3.09 -23.42 22.09
CA ALA A 12 2.50 -22.35 22.91
C ALA A 12 0.97 -22.30 22.76
N MET A 13 0.45 -22.42 21.52
CA MET A 13 -0.99 -22.44 21.26
C MET A 13 -1.66 -23.67 21.88
N ILE A 14 -1.08 -24.86 21.75
CA ILE A 14 -1.61 -26.07 22.40
C ILE A 14 -1.67 -25.88 23.92
N GLY A 15 -0.62 -25.33 24.53
CA GLY A 15 -0.61 -25.02 25.95
C GLY A 15 -1.73 -24.06 26.35
N ALA A 16 -1.96 -22.99 25.56
CA ALA A 16 -3.05 -22.06 25.81
C ALA A 16 -4.44 -22.71 25.68
N LEU A 17 -4.65 -23.54 24.66
CA LEU A 17 -5.91 -24.26 24.44
C LEU A 17 -6.21 -25.29 25.54
N LEU A 18 -5.20 -25.88 26.13
CA LEU A 18 -5.33 -26.86 27.23
C LEU A 18 -5.39 -26.22 28.64
N SER A 19 -5.24 -24.91 28.73
CA SER A 19 -5.20 -24.21 30.04
C SER A 19 -6.53 -24.21 30.79
N GLY A 20 -7.65 -24.53 30.13
CA GLY A 20 -9.00 -24.45 30.71
C GLY A 20 -9.48 -23.01 30.95
N ALA A 21 -8.89 -22.03 30.30
CA ALA A 21 -9.28 -20.61 30.39
C ALA A 21 -10.60 -20.35 29.66
N ASP A 22 -11.41 -19.43 30.21
CA ASP A 22 -12.67 -19.01 29.57
C ASP A 22 -12.45 -17.99 28.45
N LEU A 23 -11.30 -17.33 28.44
CA LEU A 23 -10.92 -16.31 27.43
C LEU A 23 -9.52 -16.59 26.90
N LEU A 24 -9.41 -16.69 25.58
CA LEU A 24 -8.14 -16.78 24.85
C LEU A 24 -7.85 -15.44 24.19
N VAL A 25 -6.67 -14.89 24.46
CA VAL A 25 -6.14 -13.70 23.78
C VAL A 25 -4.89 -14.11 22.99
N ALA A 26 -4.92 -13.92 21.68
CA ALA A 26 -3.83 -14.28 20.79
C ALA A 26 -3.38 -13.07 19.96
N ASP A 27 -2.07 -12.77 20.02
CA ASP A 27 -1.44 -11.67 19.29
C ASP A 27 -0.61 -12.26 18.15
N GLU A 28 -1.02 -11.94 16.90
CA GLU A 28 -0.42 -12.41 15.66
C GLU A 28 -0.08 -13.93 15.64
N PRO A 29 -1.04 -14.80 15.96
CA PRO A 29 -0.77 -16.23 16.15
C PRO A 29 -0.42 -16.96 14.84
N THR A 30 -0.64 -16.37 13.69
CA THR A 30 -0.29 -16.90 12.38
C THR A 30 1.17 -16.65 11.99
N ASN A 31 1.89 -15.81 12.73
CA ASN A 31 3.29 -15.49 12.44
C ASN A 31 4.17 -16.74 12.51
N HIS A 32 5.08 -16.87 11.56
CA HIS A 32 6.00 -18.02 11.40
C HIS A 32 5.33 -19.36 11.06
N LEU A 33 4.00 -19.41 10.92
CA LEU A 33 3.30 -20.62 10.50
C LEU A 33 3.28 -20.72 8.96
N ASP A 34 3.56 -21.91 8.46
CA ASP A 34 3.32 -22.26 7.06
C ASP A 34 1.83 -22.54 6.80
N ALA A 35 1.44 -22.72 5.53
CA ALA A 35 0.04 -22.94 5.17
C ALA A 35 -0.63 -24.09 5.96
N PRO A 36 0.00 -25.28 6.13
CA PRO A 36 -0.55 -26.33 7.00
C PRO A 36 -0.67 -25.90 8.48
N GLY A 37 0.28 -25.06 8.94
CA GLY A 37 0.25 -24.53 10.32
C GLY A 37 -0.88 -23.54 10.55
N ARG A 38 -1.14 -22.66 9.60
CA ARG A 38 -2.27 -21.71 9.61
C ARG A 38 -3.61 -22.43 9.59
N GLU A 39 -3.74 -23.44 8.73
CA GLU A 39 -4.97 -24.25 8.67
C GLU A 39 -5.23 -25.00 9.98
N TRP A 40 -4.20 -25.62 10.56
CA TRP A 40 -4.30 -26.24 11.89
C TRP A 40 -4.74 -25.22 12.94
N LEU A 41 -4.16 -24.02 12.94
CA LEU A 41 -4.51 -22.97 13.91
C LEU A 41 -5.98 -22.56 13.77
N ARG A 42 -6.45 -22.32 12.54
CA ARG A 42 -7.84 -21.96 12.25
C ARG A 42 -8.80 -23.05 12.75
N ALA A 43 -8.52 -24.31 12.45
CA ALA A 43 -9.32 -25.44 12.95
C ALA A 43 -9.34 -25.52 14.49
N ALA A 44 -8.20 -25.27 15.14
CA ALA A 44 -8.09 -25.27 16.58
C ALA A 44 -8.90 -24.13 17.23
N LEU A 45 -8.83 -22.91 16.66
CA LEU A 45 -9.59 -21.75 17.13
C LEU A 45 -11.09 -21.88 16.87
N ALA A 46 -11.50 -22.48 15.74
CA ALA A 46 -12.90 -22.77 15.44
C ALA A 46 -13.52 -23.78 16.41
N GLY A 47 -12.72 -24.67 16.99
CA GLY A 47 -13.13 -25.60 18.04
C GLY A 47 -13.19 -24.98 19.45
N TRP A 48 -12.69 -23.76 19.64
CA TRP A 48 -12.67 -23.07 20.92
C TRP A 48 -14.08 -22.62 21.32
N ARG A 49 -14.50 -22.94 22.55
CA ARG A 49 -15.86 -22.62 23.05
C ARG A 49 -15.92 -21.42 23.99
N GLY A 50 -14.77 -20.91 24.43
CA GLY A 50 -14.66 -19.73 25.28
C GLY A 50 -14.66 -18.43 24.46
N GLY A 51 -14.47 -17.31 25.17
CA GLY A 51 -14.21 -16.01 24.51
C GLY A 51 -12.90 -16.04 23.75
N LEU A 52 -12.87 -15.43 22.56
CA LEU A 52 -11.66 -15.34 21.73
C LEU A 52 -11.44 -13.90 21.31
N VAL A 53 -10.25 -13.38 21.58
CA VAL A 53 -9.77 -12.09 21.06
C VAL A 53 -8.48 -12.36 20.30
N VAL A 54 -8.47 -12.04 19.01
CA VAL A 54 -7.31 -12.24 18.13
C VAL A 54 -6.88 -10.91 17.54
N VAL A 55 -5.61 -10.57 17.70
CA VAL A 55 -4.97 -9.52 16.88
C VAL A 55 -4.31 -10.21 15.71
N SER A 56 -4.70 -9.88 14.49
CA SER A 56 -4.14 -10.51 13.30
C SER A 56 -4.33 -9.67 12.04
N HIS A 57 -3.38 -9.83 11.11
CA HIS A 57 -3.46 -9.34 9.73
C HIS A 57 -3.71 -10.47 8.73
N ASP A 58 -3.94 -11.69 9.19
CA ASP A 58 -4.24 -12.85 8.36
C ASP A 58 -5.72 -12.83 7.93
N ARG A 59 -5.96 -12.58 6.63
CA ARG A 59 -7.31 -12.46 6.07
C ARG A 59 -8.11 -13.75 6.18
N ALA A 60 -7.44 -14.90 6.10
CA ALA A 60 -8.11 -16.20 6.24
C ALA A 60 -8.59 -16.41 7.68
N LEU A 61 -7.80 -16.02 8.68
CA LEU A 61 -8.21 -16.06 10.06
C LEU A 61 -9.33 -15.05 10.36
N LEU A 62 -9.23 -13.84 9.83
CA LEU A 62 -10.25 -12.80 9.98
C LEU A 62 -11.55 -13.09 9.22
N ALA A 63 -11.55 -14.06 8.29
CA ALA A 63 -12.77 -14.54 7.66
C ALA A 63 -13.64 -15.40 8.60
N ASP A 64 -13.07 -15.94 9.66
CA ASP A 64 -13.74 -16.85 10.59
C ASP A 64 -14.25 -16.14 11.86
N VAL A 65 -13.99 -14.83 12.04
CA VAL A 65 -14.43 -14.06 13.21
C VAL A 65 -15.82 -13.48 13.04
N GLU A 66 -16.52 -13.26 14.16
CA GLU A 66 -17.89 -12.68 14.19
C GLU A 66 -17.90 -11.16 14.27
N ARG A 67 -16.82 -10.56 14.74
CA ARG A 67 -16.66 -9.09 14.91
C ARG A 67 -15.24 -8.68 14.67
N ILE A 68 -15.07 -7.48 14.10
CA ILE A 68 -13.78 -6.84 13.93
C ILE A 68 -13.77 -5.53 14.73
N VAL A 69 -12.72 -5.33 15.51
CA VAL A 69 -12.45 -4.07 16.20
C VAL A 69 -11.26 -3.41 15.53
N GLU A 70 -11.50 -2.32 14.85
CA GLU A 70 -10.47 -1.50 14.23
C GLU A 70 -9.96 -0.47 15.23
N LEU A 71 -8.66 -0.47 15.49
CA LEU A 71 -8.00 0.52 16.32
C LEU A 71 -7.38 1.60 15.43
N THR A 72 -7.85 2.84 15.59
CA THR A 72 -7.34 4.00 14.85
C THR A 72 -6.82 5.05 15.82
N PRO A 73 -6.03 6.03 15.36
CA PRO A 73 -5.64 7.20 16.19
C PRO A 73 -6.85 7.99 16.72
N ARG A 74 -8.03 7.83 16.13
CA ARG A 74 -9.29 8.47 16.53
C ARG A 74 -10.12 7.64 17.51
N GLY A 75 -9.67 6.44 17.86
CA GLY A 75 -10.34 5.51 18.78
C GLY A 75 -10.63 4.15 18.15
N ALA A 76 -11.42 3.34 18.87
CA ALA A 76 -11.83 2.02 18.45
C ALA A 76 -13.19 2.07 17.73
N ARG A 77 -13.31 1.35 16.62
CA ARG A 77 -14.57 1.12 15.89
C ARG A 77 -14.88 -0.36 15.84
N VAL A 78 -16.13 -0.71 16.07
CA VAL A 78 -16.60 -2.10 16.06
C VAL A 78 -17.45 -2.33 14.82
N TYR A 79 -17.09 -3.36 14.07
CA TYR A 79 -17.79 -3.83 12.89
C TYR A 79 -18.36 -5.22 13.16
N GLY A 80 -19.64 -5.43 12.85
CA GLY A 80 -20.27 -6.75 12.90
C GLY A 80 -19.91 -7.57 11.67
N GLY A 81 -19.75 -8.87 11.87
CA GLY A 81 -19.40 -9.80 10.80
C GLY A 81 -17.88 -9.99 10.64
N ASN A 82 -17.54 -10.77 9.63
CA ASN A 82 -16.18 -11.16 9.31
C ASN A 82 -15.42 -10.11 8.46
N TYR A 83 -14.23 -10.46 8.03
CA TYR A 83 -13.40 -9.57 7.21
C TYR A 83 -14.07 -9.10 5.92
N ALA A 84 -14.87 -9.94 5.26
CA ALA A 84 -15.57 -9.55 4.04
C ALA A 84 -16.65 -8.49 4.32
N ALA A 85 -17.41 -8.63 5.41
CA ALA A 85 -18.42 -7.66 5.83
C ALA A 85 -17.76 -6.33 6.24
N TYR A 86 -16.69 -6.39 7.04
CA TYR A 86 -15.88 -5.23 7.41
C TYR A 86 -15.39 -4.48 6.16
N ARG A 87 -14.85 -5.20 5.18
CA ARG A 87 -14.37 -4.61 3.93
C ARG A 87 -15.46 -3.91 3.15
N ALA A 88 -16.61 -4.58 2.96
CA ALA A 88 -17.73 -3.98 2.24
C ALA A 88 -18.19 -2.67 2.90
N GLN A 89 -18.23 -2.65 4.23
CA GLN A 89 -18.62 -1.44 4.96
C GLN A 89 -17.58 -0.32 4.82
N ARG A 90 -16.28 -0.64 4.94
CA ARG A 90 -15.18 0.33 4.77
C ARG A 90 -15.14 0.90 3.35
N ASP A 91 -15.32 0.07 2.34
CA ASP A 91 -15.36 0.51 0.94
C ASP A 91 -16.58 1.43 0.68
N ALA A 92 -17.74 1.13 1.28
CA ALA A 92 -18.90 1.99 1.21
C ALA A 92 -18.69 3.33 1.93
N GLU A 93 -18.05 3.34 3.12
CA GLU A 93 -17.69 4.55 3.86
C GLU A 93 -16.72 5.43 3.05
N ALA A 94 -15.70 4.82 2.42
CA ALA A 94 -14.74 5.53 1.58
C ALA A 94 -15.41 6.15 0.34
N GLN A 95 -16.28 5.40 -0.34
CA GLN A 95 -17.04 5.90 -1.48
C GLN A 95 -17.98 7.05 -1.08
N ALA A 96 -18.65 6.95 0.06
CA ALA A 96 -19.51 8.02 0.57
C ALA A 96 -18.71 9.29 0.93
N ALA A 97 -17.52 9.13 1.53
CA ALA A 97 -16.64 10.24 1.83
C ALA A 97 -16.12 10.93 0.56
N GLN A 98 -15.74 10.16 -0.46
CA GLN A 98 -15.31 10.70 -1.77
C GLN A 98 -16.46 11.45 -2.46
N ALA A 99 -17.66 10.85 -2.52
CA ALA A 99 -18.83 11.52 -3.08
C ALA A 99 -19.18 12.83 -2.36
N ALA A 100 -19.03 12.87 -1.03
CA ALA A 100 -19.25 14.09 -0.25
C ALA A 100 -18.22 15.19 -0.58
N LEU A 101 -16.95 14.82 -0.79
CA LEU A 101 -15.91 15.77 -1.22
C LEU A 101 -16.19 16.31 -2.62
N ASP A 102 -16.52 15.43 -3.57
CA ASP A 102 -16.83 15.82 -4.95
C ASP A 102 -18.05 16.76 -4.99
N HIS A 103 -19.07 16.48 -4.19
CA HIS A 103 -20.23 17.37 -4.03
C HIS A 103 -19.82 18.74 -3.47
N ALA A 104 -19.00 18.79 -2.40
CA ALA A 104 -18.55 20.05 -1.82
C ALA A 104 -17.69 20.87 -2.82
N HIS A 105 -16.85 20.22 -3.62
CA HIS A 105 -16.10 20.86 -4.70
C HIS A 105 -17.02 21.43 -5.79
N ALA A 106 -18.01 20.66 -6.23
CA ALA A 106 -18.96 21.09 -7.24
C ALA A 106 -19.81 22.28 -6.76
N GLU A 107 -20.26 22.25 -5.50
CA GLU A 107 -21.00 23.34 -4.86
C GLU A 107 -20.15 24.61 -4.78
N ARG A 108 -18.90 24.51 -4.31
CA ARG A 108 -17.96 25.63 -4.27
C ARG A 108 -17.74 26.24 -5.65
N GLU A 109 -17.60 25.44 -6.69
CA GLU A 109 -17.38 25.94 -8.05
C GLU A 109 -18.64 26.58 -8.65
N ARG A 110 -19.84 26.01 -8.40
CA ARG A 110 -21.11 26.61 -8.80
C ARG A 110 -21.32 27.97 -8.16
N GLU A 111 -21.08 28.05 -6.84
CA GLU A 111 -21.25 29.29 -6.10
C GLU A 111 -20.22 30.33 -6.50
N ARG A 112 -18.98 29.96 -6.72
CA ARG A 112 -17.94 30.84 -7.24
C ARG A 112 -18.36 31.48 -8.56
N ARG A 113 -18.95 30.70 -9.49
CA ARG A 113 -19.47 31.20 -10.77
C ARG A 113 -20.67 32.14 -10.56
N ARG A 114 -21.56 31.82 -9.62
CA ARG A 114 -22.69 32.69 -9.26
C ARG A 114 -22.21 34.04 -8.72
N LEU A 115 -21.33 34.02 -7.74
CA LEU A 115 -20.76 35.22 -7.13
C LEU A 115 -19.98 36.08 -8.14
N ALA A 116 -19.30 35.49 -9.09
CA ALA A 116 -18.61 36.22 -10.16
C ALA A 116 -19.62 36.97 -11.07
N ARG A 117 -20.70 36.33 -11.47
CA ARG A 117 -21.77 36.95 -12.29
C ARG A 117 -22.47 38.08 -11.54
N GLU A 118 -22.76 37.87 -10.24
CA GLU A 118 -23.37 38.87 -9.38
C GLU A 118 -22.46 40.08 -9.22
N HIS A 119 -21.16 39.85 -9.00
CA HIS A 119 -20.16 40.88 -8.92
C HIS A 119 -20.09 41.77 -10.17
N ASP A 120 -20.07 41.13 -11.38
CA ASP A 120 -20.07 41.83 -12.66
C ASP A 120 -21.35 42.67 -12.87
N THR A 121 -22.50 42.15 -12.44
CA THR A 121 -23.77 42.86 -12.56
C THR A 121 -23.78 44.10 -11.62
N ILE A 122 -23.37 43.90 -10.39
CA ILE A 122 -23.29 44.99 -9.40
C ILE A 122 -22.28 46.08 -9.83
N GLN A 123 -21.13 45.68 -10.39
CA GLN A 123 -20.16 46.63 -10.92
C GLN A 123 -20.73 47.46 -12.08
N ARG A 124 -21.45 46.84 -13.01
CA ARG A 124 -22.10 47.55 -14.13
C ARG A 124 -23.15 48.55 -13.63
N HIS A 125 -23.99 48.14 -12.67
CA HIS A 125 -24.97 49.04 -12.03
C HIS A 125 -24.32 50.17 -11.28
N ALA A 126 -23.27 49.92 -10.49
CA ALA A 126 -22.54 50.95 -9.75
C ALA A 126 -21.87 51.96 -10.72
N ALA A 127 -21.30 51.49 -11.84
CA ALA A 127 -20.71 52.35 -12.86
C ALA A 127 -21.77 53.22 -13.53
N ALA A 128 -22.95 52.63 -13.85
CA ALA A 128 -24.07 53.39 -14.45
C ALA A 128 -24.61 54.48 -13.46
N THR A 129 -24.80 54.11 -12.17
CA THR A 129 -25.23 55.06 -11.11
C THR A 129 -24.20 56.19 -10.94
N ARG A 130 -22.91 55.89 -10.99
CA ARG A 130 -21.85 56.89 -10.88
C ARG A 130 -21.87 57.84 -12.08
N ARG A 131 -21.99 57.32 -13.31
CA ARG A 131 -22.12 58.16 -14.51
C ARG A 131 -23.35 59.05 -14.43
N TYR A 132 -24.51 58.52 -14.01
CA TYR A 132 -25.72 59.29 -13.85
C TYR A 132 -25.52 60.42 -12.79
N ALA A 133 -24.91 60.14 -11.63
CA ALA A 133 -24.63 61.14 -10.64
C ALA A 133 -23.64 62.22 -11.08
N GLU A 134 -22.77 61.94 -12.05
CA GLU A 134 -21.80 62.88 -12.62
C GLU A 134 -22.41 63.76 -13.75
N THR A 135 -23.35 63.19 -14.56
CA THR A 135 -23.91 63.87 -15.73
C THR A 135 -25.26 64.57 -15.44
N ALA A 136 -26.05 64.09 -14.47
CA ALA A 136 -27.34 64.66 -14.15
C ALA A 136 -27.20 65.96 -13.33
N ASN A 137 -28.07 66.94 -13.61
CA ASN A 137 -28.12 68.21 -12.86
C ASN A 137 -28.81 67.98 -11.51
N LEU A 138 -28.11 67.36 -10.55
CA LEU A 138 -28.62 67.02 -9.21
C LEU A 138 -28.01 67.95 -8.14
N PRO A 139 -28.80 68.31 -7.12
CA PRO A 139 -28.27 69.04 -5.95
C PRO A 139 -27.09 68.27 -5.32
N SER A 140 -26.08 68.96 -4.78
CA SER A 140 -24.84 68.40 -4.23
C SER A 140 -25.09 67.33 -3.18
N GLY A 141 -26.09 67.53 -2.27
CA GLY A 141 -26.46 66.57 -1.24
C GLY A 141 -27.02 65.26 -1.79
N LYS A 142 -27.80 65.26 -2.87
CA LYS A 142 -28.28 64.03 -3.53
C LYS A 142 -27.17 63.26 -4.21
N ARG A 143 -26.15 63.92 -4.79
CA ARG A 143 -24.96 63.25 -5.37
C ARG A 143 -24.15 62.50 -4.32
N VAL A 144 -23.94 63.11 -3.17
CA VAL A 144 -23.19 62.50 -2.05
C VAL A 144 -23.98 61.29 -1.50
N SER A 145 -25.29 61.42 -1.30
CA SER A 145 -26.14 60.33 -0.84
C SER A 145 -26.10 59.13 -1.76
N LEU A 146 -26.26 59.32 -3.08
CA LEU A 146 -26.18 58.20 -4.08
C LEU A 146 -24.79 57.50 -4.09
N LYS A 147 -23.71 58.27 -3.93
CA LYS A 147 -22.35 57.70 -3.85
C LYS A 147 -22.15 56.89 -2.57
N ASN A 148 -22.65 57.35 -1.44
CA ASN A 148 -22.55 56.64 -0.16
C ASN A 148 -23.38 55.34 -0.15
N SER A 149 -24.63 55.39 -0.61
CA SER A 149 -25.47 54.20 -0.70
C SER A 149 -24.86 53.13 -1.61
N ALA A 150 -24.28 53.52 -2.75
CA ALA A 150 -23.57 52.58 -3.62
C ALA A 150 -22.34 51.93 -2.93
N ARG A 151 -21.59 52.70 -2.13
CA ARG A 151 -20.45 52.22 -1.36
C ARG A 151 -20.90 51.24 -0.24
N GLU A 152 -21.96 51.53 0.45
CA GLU A 152 -22.51 50.66 1.51
C GLU A 152 -23.00 49.32 0.95
N ILE A 153 -23.75 49.34 -0.16
CA ILE A 153 -24.21 48.16 -0.86
C ILE A 153 -23.01 47.27 -1.31
N MET A 154 -22.02 47.92 -1.94
CA MET A 154 -20.79 47.20 -2.37
C MET A 154 -20.01 46.63 -1.18
N GLY A 155 -19.97 47.34 -0.06
CA GLY A 155 -19.31 46.88 1.17
C GLY A 155 -20.03 45.67 1.79
N ARG A 156 -21.38 45.70 1.80
CA ARG A 156 -22.18 44.56 2.29
C ARG A 156 -21.99 43.32 1.39
N VAL A 157 -22.17 43.46 0.08
CA VAL A 157 -22.00 42.36 -0.88
C VAL A 157 -20.59 41.76 -0.81
N ARG A 158 -19.54 42.57 -0.65
CA ARG A 158 -18.17 42.05 -0.49
C ARG A 158 -17.99 41.25 0.78
N ARG A 159 -18.65 41.61 1.88
CA ARG A 159 -18.63 40.84 3.13
C ARG A 159 -19.34 39.50 2.92
N ASP A 160 -20.58 39.54 2.43
CA ASP A 160 -21.40 38.34 2.20
C ASP A 160 -20.70 37.35 1.25
N HIS A 161 -20.03 37.87 0.19
CA HIS A 161 -19.23 37.04 -0.72
C HIS A 161 -18.01 36.42 -0.04
N ARG A 162 -17.36 37.13 0.86
CA ARG A 162 -16.22 36.64 1.64
C ARG A 162 -16.67 35.51 2.59
N ASP A 163 -17.72 35.77 3.34
CA ASP A 163 -18.25 34.83 4.33
C ASP A 163 -18.71 33.53 3.65
N THR A 164 -19.40 33.64 2.50
CA THR A 164 -19.78 32.48 1.67
C THR A 164 -18.57 31.70 1.18
N LYS A 165 -17.53 32.37 0.69
CA LYS A 165 -16.30 31.69 0.23
C LYS A 165 -15.58 30.97 1.36
N THR A 166 -15.55 31.57 2.54
CA THR A 166 -14.95 30.94 3.73
C THR A 166 -15.74 29.71 4.14
N ALA A 167 -17.05 29.80 4.28
CA ALA A 167 -17.90 28.68 4.64
C ALA A 167 -17.79 27.49 3.65
N LEU A 168 -17.73 27.77 2.35
CA LEU A 168 -17.52 26.73 1.33
C LEU A 168 -16.10 26.13 1.37
N GLY A 169 -15.09 26.95 1.71
CA GLY A 169 -13.74 26.48 1.97
C GLY A 169 -13.68 25.50 3.15
N ASP A 170 -14.32 25.88 4.24
CA ASP A 170 -14.41 25.06 5.46
C ASP A 170 -15.17 23.75 5.20
N ALA A 171 -16.26 23.80 4.42
CA ALA A 171 -17.00 22.60 4.03
C ALA A 171 -16.16 21.62 3.21
N VAL A 172 -15.35 22.11 2.25
CA VAL A 172 -14.42 21.28 1.47
C VAL A 172 -13.33 20.70 2.39
N GLN A 173 -12.76 21.48 3.30
CA GLN A 173 -11.77 20.97 4.25
C GLN A 173 -12.38 19.90 5.19
N ALA A 174 -13.58 20.12 5.68
CA ALA A 174 -14.27 19.15 6.52
C ALA A 174 -14.60 17.84 5.78
N ALA A 175 -14.97 17.92 4.49
CA ALA A 175 -15.18 16.74 3.66
C ALA A 175 -13.85 16.02 3.37
N ALA A 176 -12.79 16.75 3.01
CA ALA A 176 -11.47 16.19 2.76
C ALA A 176 -10.87 15.52 4.02
N ALA A 177 -11.12 16.05 5.21
CA ALA A 177 -10.66 15.45 6.47
C ALA A 177 -11.29 14.08 6.79
N ARG A 178 -12.37 13.70 6.10
CA ARG A 178 -13.04 12.40 6.23
C ARG A 178 -12.47 11.35 5.29
N ILE A 179 -11.75 11.77 4.26
CA ILE A 179 -11.12 10.85 3.30
C ILE A 179 -9.84 10.33 3.93
N GLU A 180 -9.70 9.02 3.92
CA GLU A 180 -8.41 8.40 4.17
C GLU A 180 -7.50 8.67 2.98
N PRO A 181 -6.18 8.82 3.18
CA PRO A 181 -5.25 9.03 2.08
C PRO A 181 -5.44 7.95 1.02
N ASP A 182 -5.46 8.36 -0.25
CA ASP A 182 -5.51 7.42 -1.38
C ASP A 182 -4.45 6.33 -1.22
N ALA A 183 -4.75 5.15 -1.79
CA ALA A 183 -3.76 4.08 -1.84
C ALA A 183 -2.44 4.61 -2.43
N PRO A 184 -1.28 4.24 -1.87
CA PRO A 184 0.00 4.71 -2.38
C PRO A 184 0.18 4.29 -3.83
N VAL A 185 0.52 5.25 -4.68
CA VAL A 185 0.76 5.03 -6.11
C VAL A 185 2.25 4.86 -6.34
N LEU A 186 2.64 3.69 -6.84
CA LEU A 186 4.01 3.42 -7.26
C LEU A 186 4.17 3.70 -8.76
N VAL A 187 4.89 4.76 -9.07
CA VAL A 187 5.20 5.11 -10.46
C VAL A 187 6.51 4.43 -10.87
N SER A 188 6.43 3.45 -11.76
CA SER A 188 7.62 2.80 -12.33
C SER A 188 8.41 3.77 -13.23
N LEU A 189 9.74 3.59 -13.30
CA LEU A 189 10.57 4.30 -14.26
C LEU A 189 10.63 3.55 -15.59
N PRO A 190 10.90 4.27 -16.72
CA PRO A 190 11.26 3.62 -17.98
C PRO A 190 12.42 2.64 -17.75
N GLY A 191 12.34 1.47 -18.39
CA GLY A 191 13.35 0.42 -18.25
C GLY A 191 12.98 -0.68 -17.25
N THR A 192 11.82 -0.59 -16.59
CA THR A 192 11.25 -1.69 -15.78
C THR A 192 10.51 -2.72 -16.63
N GLU A 193 10.14 -2.37 -17.86
CA GLU A 193 9.40 -3.25 -18.76
C GLU A 193 10.28 -4.40 -19.26
N ILE A 194 9.63 -5.54 -19.51
CA ILE A 194 10.29 -6.73 -20.04
C ILE A 194 9.61 -7.19 -21.32
N ALA A 195 10.40 -7.44 -22.37
CA ALA A 195 9.89 -8.01 -23.61
C ALA A 195 9.44 -9.47 -23.39
N ALA A 196 8.34 -9.89 -24.04
CA ALA A 196 7.69 -11.18 -23.84
C ALA A 196 8.60 -12.43 -23.96
N ARG A 197 9.70 -12.35 -24.69
CA ARG A 197 10.66 -13.45 -24.86
C ARG A 197 12.00 -13.22 -24.15
N ARG A 198 12.12 -12.16 -23.38
CA ARG A 198 13.34 -11.87 -22.62
C ARG A 198 13.54 -12.94 -21.56
N ARG A 199 14.72 -13.57 -21.55
CA ARG A 199 15.07 -14.52 -20.49
C ARG A 199 15.30 -13.77 -19.17
N LEU A 200 14.64 -14.23 -18.12
CA LEU A 200 14.74 -13.65 -16.78
C LEU A 200 15.87 -14.32 -16.00
N PHE A 201 15.79 -15.61 -15.87
CA PHE A 201 16.79 -16.45 -15.20
C PHE A 201 16.79 -17.88 -15.77
N THR A 202 17.87 -18.59 -15.51
CA THR A 202 18.03 -20.00 -15.88
C THR A 202 18.57 -20.76 -14.68
N LEU A 203 17.91 -21.85 -14.34
CA LEU A 203 18.33 -22.88 -13.43
C LEU A 203 18.67 -24.11 -14.26
N ASP A 204 19.92 -24.57 -14.25
CA ASP A 204 20.36 -25.74 -14.99
C ASP A 204 20.91 -26.78 -14.01
N ALA A 205 20.15 -27.86 -13.80
CA ALA A 205 20.41 -28.88 -12.80
C ALA A 205 20.83 -28.28 -11.43
N ALA A 206 20.29 -27.12 -11.11
CA ALA A 206 20.66 -26.36 -9.93
C ALA A 206 20.24 -27.09 -8.66
N ARG A 207 21.17 -27.31 -7.76
CA ARG A 207 20.92 -27.93 -6.47
C ARG A 207 21.02 -26.89 -5.37
N LEU A 208 19.92 -26.72 -4.60
CA LEU A 208 19.89 -25.74 -3.53
C LEU A 208 20.84 -26.16 -2.39
N PRO A 209 21.61 -25.22 -1.80
CA PRO A 209 22.34 -25.48 -0.58
C PRO A 209 21.37 -25.64 0.62
N TRP A 210 21.86 -26.30 1.67
CA TRP A 210 21.18 -26.44 2.98
C TRP A 210 19.80 -27.13 2.98
N LEU A 211 19.42 -27.84 1.93
CA LEU A 211 18.20 -28.64 1.94
C LEU A 211 18.26 -29.77 2.99
N PRO A 212 17.11 -30.19 3.53
CA PRO A 212 16.98 -31.38 4.36
C PRO A 212 17.58 -32.62 3.69
N ALA A 213 18.02 -33.59 4.46
CA ALA A 213 18.73 -34.76 3.95
C ALA A 213 17.96 -35.52 2.86
N HIS A 214 16.63 -35.67 3.03
CA HIS A 214 15.74 -36.35 2.09
C HIS A 214 15.56 -35.57 0.75
N ALA A 215 15.80 -34.28 0.73
CA ALA A 215 15.63 -33.42 -0.44
C ALA A 215 16.96 -32.96 -1.06
N ARG A 216 18.10 -33.35 -0.51
CA ARG A 216 19.44 -32.90 -0.95
C ARG A 216 19.79 -33.30 -2.37
N ALA A 217 19.17 -34.35 -2.90
CA ALA A 217 19.38 -34.79 -4.26
C ALA A 217 18.53 -34.08 -5.31
N ALA A 218 17.48 -33.36 -4.86
CA ALA A 218 16.59 -32.65 -5.76
C ALA A 218 17.33 -31.56 -6.55
N THR A 219 17.20 -31.58 -7.85
CA THR A 219 17.71 -30.57 -8.78
C THR A 219 16.56 -29.80 -9.39
N VAL A 220 16.81 -28.53 -9.72
CA VAL A 220 15.85 -27.68 -10.41
C VAL A 220 16.42 -27.33 -11.78
N THR A 221 15.68 -27.64 -12.83
CA THR A 221 16.00 -27.21 -14.20
C THR A 221 14.81 -26.46 -14.74
N TRP A 222 14.98 -25.16 -14.93
CA TRP A 222 13.94 -24.29 -15.43
C TRP A 222 14.49 -22.98 -15.98
N SER A 223 13.83 -22.42 -17.00
CA SER A 223 14.13 -21.11 -17.56
C SER A 223 12.85 -20.26 -17.64
N ALA A 224 12.85 -19.13 -16.95
CA ALA A 224 11.74 -18.19 -16.98
C ALA A 224 11.94 -17.10 -18.03
N HIS A 225 10.86 -16.68 -18.68
CA HIS A 225 10.88 -15.69 -19.75
C HIS A 225 9.74 -14.67 -19.60
N GLY A 226 9.96 -13.47 -20.15
CA GLY A 226 8.96 -12.40 -20.25
C GLY A 226 8.49 -11.81 -18.92
N PRO A 227 7.46 -10.98 -18.93
CA PRO A 227 6.87 -10.44 -17.72
C PRO A 227 6.06 -11.54 -17.03
N ALA A 228 6.75 -12.46 -16.32
CA ALA A 228 6.13 -13.56 -15.61
C ALA A 228 5.88 -13.21 -14.14
N ARG A 229 4.76 -13.66 -13.61
CA ARG A 229 4.42 -13.59 -12.19
C ARG A 229 4.42 -15.00 -11.62
N ILE A 230 5.37 -15.28 -10.75
CA ILE A 230 5.70 -16.63 -10.31
C ILE A 230 5.47 -16.75 -8.81
N ALA A 231 4.56 -17.62 -8.40
CA ALA A 231 4.33 -17.92 -6.99
C ALA A 231 5.19 -19.12 -6.56
N LEU A 232 5.99 -18.96 -5.50
CA LEU A 232 6.72 -20.04 -4.85
C LEU A 232 5.95 -20.51 -3.62
N THR A 233 5.53 -21.78 -3.59
CA THR A 233 4.75 -22.35 -2.50
C THR A 233 5.35 -23.64 -1.99
N GLY A 234 5.26 -23.88 -0.69
CA GLY A 234 5.78 -25.08 -0.04
C GLY A 234 5.92 -24.91 1.47
N PRO A 235 6.15 -25.99 2.21
CA PRO A 235 6.28 -25.97 3.67
C PRO A 235 7.53 -25.17 4.10
N ASN A 236 7.58 -24.85 5.38
CA ASN A 236 8.77 -24.20 5.94
C ASN A 236 10.00 -25.13 5.85
N GLY A 237 11.15 -24.56 5.52
CA GLY A 237 12.40 -25.29 5.37
C GLY A 237 12.60 -26.00 4.02
N CYS A 238 11.65 -25.95 3.06
CA CYS A 238 11.83 -26.54 1.74
C CYS A 238 12.78 -25.75 0.80
N GLY A 239 13.29 -24.60 1.24
CA GLY A 239 14.29 -23.83 0.51
C GLY A 239 13.75 -22.66 -0.32
N LYS A 240 12.56 -22.13 -0.04
CA LYS A 240 11.96 -20.96 -0.73
C LYS A 240 12.91 -19.76 -0.74
N SER A 241 13.26 -19.27 0.45
CA SER A 241 14.19 -18.14 0.59
C SER A 241 15.59 -18.44 0.05
N THR A 242 16.04 -19.69 0.14
CA THR A 242 17.32 -20.12 -0.44
C THR A 242 17.31 -20.01 -1.96
N LEU A 243 16.21 -20.39 -2.61
CA LEU A 243 16.04 -20.23 -4.05
C LEU A 243 16.03 -18.76 -4.45
N LEU A 244 15.31 -17.89 -3.72
CA LEU A 244 15.33 -16.45 -3.98
C LEU A 244 16.73 -15.85 -3.83
N ARG A 245 17.46 -16.19 -2.76
CA ARG A 245 18.86 -15.76 -2.57
C ARG A 245 19.80 -16.26 -3.67
N MET A 246 19.58 -17.45 -4.16
CA MET A 246 20.34 -18.01 -5.27
C MET A 246 20.07 -17.22 -6.56
N LEU A 247 18.81 -16.89 -6.86
CA LEU A 247 18.44 -16.03 -7.98
C LEU A 247 18.98 -14.61 -7.82
N ALA A 248 19.04 -14.10 -6.59
CA ALA A 248 19.64 -12.80 -6.25
C ALA A 248 21.16 -12.78 -6.37
N GLY A 249 21.81 -13.95 -6.51
CA GLY A 249 23.27 -14.08 -6.55
C GLY A 249 23.94 -14.01 -5.17
N GLU A 250 23.17 -14.05 -4.07
CA GLU A 250 23.68 -14.01 -2.70
C GLU A 250 24.28 -15.35 -2.23
N CYS A 251 23.90 -16.45 -2.88
CA CYS A 251 24.49 -17.75 -2.63
C CYS A 251 24.61 -18.56 -3.93
N ALA A 252 25.67 -19.34 -4.03
CA ALA A 252 25.88 -20.24 -5.16
C ALA A 252 25.07 -21.54 -4.98
N PRO A 253 24.59 -22.15 -6.08
CA PRO A 253 24.04 -23.49 -6.03
C PRO A 253 25.12 -24.50 -5.58
N ARG A 254 24.72 -25.55 -4.87
CA ARG A 254 25.62 -26.64 -4.46
C ARG A 254 26.14 -27.43 -5.65
N ALA A 255 25.38 -27.51 -6.74
CA ALA A 255 25.71 -28.12 -8.03
C ALA A 255 24.82 -27.50 -9.11
N GLY A 256 25.23 -27.61 -10.38
CA GLY A 256 24.55 -27.00 -11.50
C GLY A 256 24.83 -25.50 -11.61
N ARG A 257 23.91 -24.76 -12.26
CA ARG A 257 24.05 -23.31 -12.52
C ARG A 257 22.77 -22.57 -12.19
N CYS A 258 22.92 -21.32 -11.78
CA CYS A 258 21.85 -20.35 -11.58
C CYS A 258 22.30 -19.01 -12.12
N ASP A 259 21.71 -18.56 -13.22
CA ASP A 259 22.06 -17.33 -13.89
C ASP A 259 20.82 -16.42 -14.00
N THR A 260 20.94 -15.18 -13.55
CA THR A 260 19.91 -14.15 -13.73
C THR A 260 20.37 -13.17 -14.80
N HIS A 261 19.48 -12.88 -15.76
CA HIS A 261 19.80 -12.19 -17.01
C HIS A 261 19.24 -10.76 -17.09
N VAL A 262 18.55 -10.30 -16.05
CA VAL A 262 17.92 -8.97 -15.98
C VAL A 262 18.26 -8.29 -14.65
N PRO A 263 18.24 -6.96 -14.59
CA PRO A 263 18.36 -6.26 -13.32
C PRO A 263 17.29 -6.69 -12.33
N LEU A 264 17.68 -7.04 -11.12
CA LEU A 264 16.77 -7.51 -10.09
C LEU A 264 16.85 -6.70 -8.81
N ALA A 265 15.81 -6.78 -7.99
CA ALA A 265 15.85 -6.40 -6.59
C ALA A 265 15.27 -7.53 -5.73
N TYR A 266 15.93 -7.82 -4.63
CA TYR A 266 15.50 -8.79 -3.65
C TYR A 266 14.99 -8.08 -2.39
N LEU A 267 13.71 -8.24 -2.12
CA LEU A 267 13.05 -7.74 -0.92
C LEU A 267 12.86 -8.93 0.02
N ASP A 268 13.81 -9.10 0.90
CA ASP A 268 13.78 -10.10 1.96
C ASP A 268 12.88 -9.66 3.12
N GLN A 269 12.56 -10.57 4.04
CA GLN A 269 11.71 -10.29 5.22
C GLN A 269 12.21 -9.12 6.09
N ARG A 270 13.52 -8.83 6.07
CA ARG A 270 14.15 -7.76 6.84
C ARG A 270 14.29 -6.47 6.06
N LEU A 271 14.00 -6.51 4.75
CA LEU A 271 14.25 -5.42 3.80
C LEU A 271 15.73 -4.95 3.87
N ALA A 272 16.66 -5.90 3.82
CA ALA A 272 18.10 -5.64 3.90
C ALA A 272 18.61 -4.74 2.76
N LEU A 273 17.81 -4.55 1.70
CA LEU A 273 18.04 -3.53 0.66
C LEU A 273 18.16 -2.12 1.25
N LEU A 274 17.50 -1.84 2.40
CA LEU A 274 17.52 -0.55 3.06
C LEU A 274 18.59 -0.51 4.16
N ASP A 275 19.47 0.50 4.11
CA ASP A 275 20.34 0.84 5.23
C ASP A 275 19.49 1.50 6.35
N PRO A 276 19.39 0.88 7.54
CA PRO A 276 18.56 1.38 8.63
C PRO A 276 19.02 2.76 9.16
N ARG A 277 20.28 3.13 8.93
CA ARG A 277 20.87 4.39 9.40
C ARG A 277 20.66 5.56 8.44
N ARG A 278 20.34 5.29 7.19
CA ARG A 278 20.18 6.29 6.14
C ARG A 278 18.70 6.58 5.87
N SER A 279 18.43 7.79 5.47
CA SER A 279 17.10 8.19 4.98
C SER A 279 16.84 7.64 3.57
N VAL A 280 15.57 7.61 3.18
CA VAL A 280 15.16 7.16 1.84
C VAL A 280 15.80 8.04 0.75
N VAL A 281 15.82 9.35 0.97
CA VAL A 281 16.44 10.32 0.03
C VAL A 281 17.93 10.07 -0.13
N GLU A 282 18.67 9.85 0.97
CA GLU A 282 20.11 9.56 0.92
C GLU A 282 20.41 8.23 0.21
N GLN A 283 19.56 7.22 0.41
CA GLN A 283 19.71 5.93 -0.26
C GLN A 283 19.45 6.04 -1.76
N LEU A 284 18.39 6.73 -2.17
CA LEU A 284 18.09 6.98 -3.59
C LEU A 284 19.20 7.80 -4.27
N ALA A 285 19.77 8.78 -3.58
CA ALA A 285 20.92 9.52 -4.09
C ALA A 285 22.15 8.61 -4.27
N ALA A 286 22.44 7.71 -3.32
CA ALA A 286 23.52 6.75 -3.44
C ALA A 286 23.30 5.73 -4.57
N LEU A 287 22.06 5.40 -4.88
CA LEU A 287 21.65 4.54 -6.00
C LEU A 287 21.60 5.28 -7.34
N ARG A 288 22.05 6.54 -7.38
CA ARG A 288 22.10 7.39 -8.57
C ARG A 288 20.76 7.49 -9.28
N THR A 289 19.69 7.75 -8.49
CA THR A 289 18.36 7.94 -9.08
C THR A 289 18.42 9.01 -10.18
N PRO A 290 17.79 8.75 -11.35
CA PRO A 290 17.72 9.75 -12.41
C PRO A 290 16.70 10.86 -12.12
N LEU A 291 15.93 10.74 -11.02
CA LEU A 291 14.90 11.70 -10.65
C LEU A 291 15.49 12.98 -10.07
N GLY A 292 15.04 14.13 -10.56
CA GLY A 292 15.34 15.41 -9.94
C GLY A 292 14.69 15.54 -8.55
N GLN A 293 15.24 16.39 -7.68
CA GLN A 293 14.77 16.51 -6.28
C GLN A 293 13.28 16.83 -6.16
N GLY A 294 12.72 17.67 -7.04
CA GLY A 294 11.29 18.03 -7.04
C GLY A 294 10.41 16.83 -7.39
N GLU A 295 10.77 16.11 -8.44
CA GLU A 295 10.07 14.91 -8.88
C GLU A 295 10.17 13.78 -7.84
N LEU A 296 11.35 13.59 -7.27
CA LEU A 296 11.56 12.60 -6.21
C LEU A 296 10.63 12.84 -5.01
N ARG A 297 10.54 14.10 -4.54
CA ARG A 297 9.63 14.48 -3.45
C ARG A 297 8.16 14.22 -3.82
N SER A 298 7.76 14.57 -5.03
CA SER A 298 6.39 14.32 -5.50
C SER A 298 6.06 12.82 -5.54
N ARG A 299 6.97 11.99 -6.05
CA ARG A 299 6.80 10.54 -6.11
C ARG A 299 6.80 9.89 -4.73
N LEU A 300 7.66 10.35 -3.81
CA LEU A 300 7.66 9.88 -2.42
C LEU A 300 6.35 10.25 -1.71
N ALA A 301 5.81 11.44 -1.97
CA ALA A 301 4.50 11.84 -1.44
C ALA A 301 3.37 10.95 -1.97
N LEU A 302 3.40 10.53 -3.26
CA LEU A 302 2.45 9.54 -3.81
C LEU A 302 2.55 8.18 -3.12
N LEU A 303 3.73 7.79 -2.63
CA LEU A 303 3.93 6.61 -1.79
C LEU A 303 3.53 6.86 -0.32
N GLN A 304 2.99 8.03 0.01
CA GLN A 304 2.70 8.44 1.39
C GLN A 304 3.96 8.52 2.29
N LEU A 305 5.11 8.73 1.68
CA LEU A 305 6.36 9.07 2.37
C LEU A 305 6.56 10.58 2.27
N ASP A 306 5.97 11.31 3.21
CA ASP A 306 6.09 12.77 3.29
C ASP A 306 7.55 13.23 3.51
N ALA A 307 7.78 14.54 3.49
CA ALA A 307 9.13 15.09 3.63
C ALA A 307 9.80 14.67 4.95
N THR A 308 9.04 14.54 6.04
CA THR A 308 9.55 14.11 7.35
C THR A 308 9.96 12.64 7.32
N ARG A 309 9.08 11.77 6.78
CA ARG A 309 9.33 10.33 6.65
C ARG A 309 10.49 10.04 5.70
N ALA A 310 10.55 10.76 4.57
CA ALA A 310 11.56 10.56 3.55
C ALA A 310 12.98 10.97 4.00
N THR A 311 13.10 11.87 4.98
CA THR A 311 14.39 12.40 5.47
C THR A 311 14.87 11.81 6.79
N GLN A 312 14.03 11.05 7.51
CA GLN A 312 14.45 10.35 8.72
C GLN A 312 15.12 9.01 8.40
N PRO A 313 15.98 8.46 9.31
CA PRO A 313 16.56 7.14 9.15
C PRO A 313 15.50 6.05 8.93
N SER A 314 15.75 5.13 7.99
CA SER A 314 14.78 4.08 7.62
C SER A 314 14.39 3.16 8.78
N ALA A 315 15.22 3.06 9.82
CA ALA A 315 14.90 2.34 11.05
C ALA A 315 13.69 2.93 11.82
N ARG A 316 13.36 4.21 11.59
CA ARG A 316 12.22 4.88 12.25
C ARG A 316 10.91 4.77 11.47
N LEU A 317 10.97 4.21 10.28
CA LEU A 317 9.79 3.97 9.46
C LEU A 317 9.02 2.76 9.98
N SER A 318 7.70 2.79 9.85
CA SER A 318 6.85 1.61 10.06
C SER A 318 7.17 0.49 9.06
N GLY A 319 6.68 -0.73 9.28
CA GLY A 319 6.88 -1.85 8.36
C GLY A 319 6.41 -1.53 6.94
N GLY A 320 5.20 -0.96 6.80
CA GLY A 320 4.64 -0.55 5.52
C GLY A 320 5.43 0.58 4.85
N GLU A 321 5.85 1.60 5.61
CA GLU A 321 6.69 2.69 5.09
C GLU A 321 8.06 2.18 4.63
N ARG A 322 8.67 1.23 5.36
CA ARG A 322 9.93 0.59 4.95
C ARG A 322 9.78 -0.20 3.66
N LEU A 323 8.67 -0.92 3.49
CA LEU A 323 8.41 -1.66 2.26
C LEU A 323 8.25 -0.72 1.06
N LYS A 324 7.49 0.39 1.22
CA LYS A 324 7.36 1.45 0.21
C LYS A 324 8.72 2.06 -0.16
N ALA A 325 9.55 2.34 0.84
CA ALA A 325 10.90 2.83 0.64
C ALA A 325 11.80 1.83 -0.10
N ALA A 326 11.70 0.54 0.23
CA ALA A 326 12.44 -0.53 -0.45
C ALA A 326 12.04 -0.65 -1.92
N LEU A 327 10.73 -0.56 -2.23
CA LEU A 327 10.23 -0.51 -3.61
C LEU A 327 10.76 0.71 -4.37
N ALA A 328 10.73 1.89 -3.75
CA ALA A 328 11.30 3.10 -4.35
C ALA A 328 12.79 2.90 -4.68
N CYS A 329 13.57 2.35 -3.75
CA CYS A 329 14.99 2.04 -3.97
C CYS A 329 15.22 0.97 -5.04
N ALA A 330 14.31 0.01 -5.18
CA ALA A 330 14.38 -1.01 -6.22
C ALA A 330 14.09 -0.44 -7.63
N LEU A 331 13.12 0.46 -7.73
CA LEU A 331 12.56 0.91 -9.00
C LEU A 331 13.06 2.28 -9.47
N TRP A 332 13.55 3.13 -8.57
CA TRP A 332 13.99 4.50 -8.90
C TRP A 332 15.51 4.69 -8.87
N ARG A 333 16.27 3.62 -8.96
CA ARG A 333 17.72 3.63 -9.11
C ARG A 333 18.14 3.81 -10.57
N GLU A 334 19.45 4.07 -10.81
CA GLU A 334 20.04 4.26 -12.14
C GLU A 334 19.67 3.15 -13.13
N THR A 335 19.67 1.90 -12.68
CA THR A 335 19.21 0.73 -13.44
C THR A 335 18.01 0.12 -12.72
N PRO A 336 16.78 0.48 -13.06
CA PRO A 336 15.58 -0.01 -12.41
C PRO A 336 15.49 -1.55 -12.42
N ALA A 337 14.94 -2.12 -11.36
CA ALA A 337 14.71 -3.55 -11.32
C ALA A 337 13.63 -3.95 -12.34
N GLN A 338 13.95 -4.94 -13.14
CA GLN A 338 13.03 -5.62 -14.07
C GLN A 338 12.43 -6.88 -13.44
N LEU A 339 13.12 -7.48 -12.47
CA LEU A 339 12.68 -8.64 -11.72
C LEU A 339 12.65 -8.31 -10.23
N LEU A 340 11.49 -8.44 -9.61
CA LEU A 340 11.33 -8.36 -8.15
C LEU A 340 11.29 -9.76 -7.55
N LEU A 341 12.15 -10.01 -6.59
CA LEU A 341 12.15 -11.22 -5.76
C LEU A 341 11.58 -10.82 -4.39
N LEU A 342 10.45 -11.40 -4.00
CA LEU A 342 9.71 -11.06 -2.80
C LEU A 342 9.68 -12.25 -1.84
N ASP A 343 10.26 -12.11 -0.64
CA ASP A 343 10.30 -13.17 0.37
C ASP A 343 9.45 -12.78 1.59
N GLU A 344 8.23 -13.30 1.64
CA GLU A 344 7.24 -13.01 2.68
C GLU A 344 7.04 -11.50 2.92
N PRO A 345 6.77 -10.71 1.88
CA PRO A 345 6.76 -9.25 1.98
C PRO A 345 5.61 -8.71 2.81
N THR A 346 4.56 -9.51 3.02
CA THR A 346 3.36 -9.13 3.78
C THR A 346 3.50 -9.34 5.28
N ASN A 347 4.56 -10.02 5.75
CA ASN A 347 4.78 -10.24 7.17
C ASN A 347 5.00 -8.90 7.90
N HIS A 348 4.34 -8.72 9.02
CA HIS A 348 4.40 -7.51 9.86
C HIS A 348 3.83 -6.23 9.21
N LEU A 349 3.05 -6.37 8.13
CA LEU A 349 2.30 -5.28 7.54
C LEU A 349 0.86 -5.31 8.04
N ASP A 350 0.29 -4.13 8.31
CA ASP A 350 -1.15 -4.02 8.49
C ASP A 350 -1.90 -4.27 7.18
N LEU A 351 -3.19 -4.57 7.28
CA LEU A 351 -4.04 -4.93 6.13
C LEU A 351 -4.12 -3.83 5.07
N GLU A 352 -4.03 -2.58 5.48
CA GLU A 352 -4.04 -1.44 4.57
C GLU A 352 -2.73 -1.34 3.78
N SER A 353 -1.59 -1.49 4.46
CA SER A 353 -0.27 -1.56 3.83
C SER A 353 -0.14 -2.73 2.85
N VAL A 354 -0.70 -3.91 3.20
CA VAL A 354 -0.72 -5.07 2.30
C VAL A 354 -1.49 -4.74 1.02
N ARG A 355 -2.69 -4.15 1.12
CA ARG A 355 -3.49 -3.77 -0.06
C ARG A 355 -2.82 -2.70 -0.92
N ALA A 356 -2.22 -1.72 -0.28
CA ALA A 356 -1.46 -0.70 -0.97
C ALA A 356 -0.29 -1.31 -1.76
N PHE A 357 0.36 -2.31 -1.18
CA PHE A 357 1.44 -3.03 -1.82
C PHE A 357 0.94 -3.91 -2.98
N GLU A 358 -0.19 -4.60 -2.81
CA GLU A 358 -0.86 -5.35 -3.88
C GLU A 358 -1.18 -4.46 -5.08
N ALA A 359 -1.79 -3.29 -4.83
CA ALA A 359 -2.10 -2.32 -5.87
C ALA A 359 -0.84 -1.83 -6.61
N ALA A 360 0.22 -1.52 -5.86
CA ALA A 360 1.50 -1.10 -6.42
C ALA A 360 2.15 -2.18 -7.31
N LEU A 361 2.05 -3.46 -6.91
CA LEU A 361 2.58 -4.57 -7.69
C LEU A 361 1.71 -4.96 -8.89
N ALA A 362 0.39 -4.69 -8.83
CA ALA A 362 -0.50 -4.94 -9.96
C ALA A 362 -0.06 -4.17 -11.21
N ASP A 363 0.35 -2.92 -11.04
CA ASP A 363 0.79 -2.04 -12.12
C ASP A 363 2.27 -2.20 -12.51
N PHE A 364 3.02 -3.06 -11.81
CA PHE A 364 4.43 -3.28 -12.13
C PHE A 364 4.60 -4.03 -13.46
N PRO A 365 5.26 -3.44 -14.47
CA PRO A 365 5.36 -4.02 -15.81
C PRO A 365 6.47 -5.08 -15.94
N GLY A 366 7.26 -5.27 -14.91
CA GLY A 366 8.33 -6.26 -14.85
C GLY A 366 7.86 -7.65 -14.42
N ALA A 367 8.80 -8.50 -14.09
CA ALA A 367 8.55 -9.84 -13.57
C ALA A 367 8.61 -9.88 -12.04
N ILE A 368 7.83 -10.77 -11.45
CA ILE A 368 7.78 -10.99 -10.00
C ILE A 368 7.97 -12.46 -9.69
N VAL A 369 8.83 -12.78 -8.73
CA VAL A 369 8.88 -14.09 -8.08
C VAL A 369 8.56 -13.87 -6.60
N ALA A 370 7.43 -14.38 -6.12
CA ALA A 370 6.95 -14.14 -4.78
C ALA A 370 6.83 -15.41 -3.95
N VAL A 371 7.30 -15.35 -2.72
CA VAL A 371 7.02 -16.30 -1.65
C VAL A 371 6.06 -15.63 -0.69
N SER A 372 4.91 -16.22 -0.45
CA SER A 372 4.00 -15.78 0.62
C SER A 372 3.14 -16.94 1.10
N HIS A 373 2.77 -16.88 2.38
CA HIS A 373 1.78 -17.74 3.00
C HIS A 373 0.37 -17.09 3.00
N ASP A 374 0.25 -15.85 2.54
CA ASP A 374 -1.02 -15.17 2.29
C ASP A 374 -1.53 -15.52 0.89
N ALA A 375 -2.54 -16.39 0.82
CA ALA A 375 -3.13 -16.82 -0.45
C ALA A 375 -3.77 -15.63 -1.18
N ALA A 376 -4.42 -14.70 -0.48
CA ALA A 376 -5.05 -13.54 -1.08
C ALA A 376 -4.01 -12.59 -1.71
N PHE A 377 -2.83 -12.45 -1.10
CA PHE A 377 -1.72 -11.71 -1.70
C PHE A 377 -1.21 -12.39 -2.97
N ILE A 378 -1.05 -13.70 -2.97
CA ILE A 378 -0.63 -14.45 -4.16
C ILE A 378 -1.67 -14.30 -5.27
N ASP A 379 -2.96 -14.42 -4.96
CA ASP A 379 -4.05 -14.26 -5.94
C ASP A 379 -4.08 -12.83 -6.51
N ALA A 380 -3.86 -11.81 -5.69
CA ALA A 380 -3.78 -10.41 -6.12
C ALA A 380 -2.62 -10.15 -7.11
N LEU A 381 -1.54 -10.93 -7.02
CA LEU A 381 -0.44 -10.88 -8.00
C LEU A 381 -0.82 -11.45 -9.35
N ALA A 382 -1.95 -12.16 -9.49
CA ALA A 382 -2.37 -12.85 -10.71
C ALA A 382 -1.24 -13.73 -11.30
N PRO A 383 -0.76 -14.77 -10.59
CA PRO A 383 0.41 -15.53 -11.00
C PRO A 383 0.18 -16.25 -12.33
N THR A 384 1.13 -16.13 -13.23
CA THR A 384 1.15 -16.86 -14.52
C THR A 384 1.73 -18.26 -14.35
N HIS A 385 2.53 -18.46 -13.32
CA HIS A 385 3.22 -19.72 -13.03
C HIS A 385 3.29 -19.97 -11.53
N ALA A 386 3.25 -21.24 -11.15
CA ALA A 386 3.48 -21.68 -9.79
C ALA A 386 4.69 -22.64 -9.74
N MET A 387 5.53 -22.42 -8.75
CA MET A 387 6.60 -23.34 -8.41
C MET A 387 6.28 -23.94 -7.03
N ARG A 388 5.93 -25.21 -7.01
CA ARG A 388 5.45 -25.92 -5.82
C ARG A 388 6.46 -26.95 -5.34
N TRP A 389 6.63 -27.03 -4.03
CA TRP A 389 7.40 -28.09 -3.41
C TRP A 389 6.56 -29.35 -3.27
N THR A 390 7.06 -30.46 -3.75
CA THR A 390 6.46 -31.79 -3.65
C THR A 390 7.40 -32.76 -2.94
N SER A 391 6.97 -33.99 -2.69
CA SER A 391 7.82 -35.07 -2.14
C SER A 391 9.04 -35.38 -3.01
N GLU A 392 8.96 -35.06 -4.30
CA GLU A 392 10.03 -35.33 -5.29
C GLU A 392 10.93 -34.08 -5.52
N GLY A 393 10.61 -32.95 -4.88
CA GLY A 393 11.32 -31.69 -5.04
C GLY A 393 10.44 -30.59 -5.64
N TRP A 394 11.07 -29.57 -6.21
CA TRP A 394 10.38 -28.45 -6.82
C TRP A 394 9.76 -28.84 -8.17
N ARG A 395 8.48 -28.59 -8.33
CA ARG A 395 7.76 -28.70 -9.61
C ARG A 395 7.33 -27.33 -10.09
N PHE A 396 7.43 -27.13 -11.37
CA PHE A 396 7.02 -25.93 -12.07
C PHE A 396 5.78 -26.19 -12.92
N GLU A 397 4.75 -25.35 -12.78
CA GLU A 397 3.46 -25.51 -13.45
C GLU A 397 2.96 -24.12 -13.92
N PRO A 398 2.44 -24.00 -15.15
CA PRO A 398 1.67 -22.81 -15.51
C PRO A 398 0.39 -22.77 -14.66
N VAL A 399 -0.03 -21.58 -14.26
CA VAL A 399 -1.33 -21.35 -13.62
C VAL A 399 -2.33 -21.09 -14.75
N ALA A 400 -3.41 -21.88 -14.78
CA ALA A 400 -4.46 -21.79 -15.81
C ALA A 400 -5.35 -20.55 -15.64
#